data_a5a164b60b53aaaece8a7fb4052eb8c1
#
_entry.id   a5a164b60b53aaaece8a7fb4052eb8c1
#
_cell.length_a   1.000
_cell.length_b   1.000
_cell.length_c   1.000
_cell.angle_alpha   90.00
_cell.angle_beta   90.00
_cell.angle_gamma   90.00
#
_symmetry.space_group_name_H-M   'P 1'
#
loop_
_entity.id
_entity.type
_entity.pdbx_description
1 polymer ?
#
loop_
_entity_poly.entity_id
_entity_poly.type
_entity_poly.pdbx_seq_one_letter_code
_entity_poly.pdbx_strand_id
1 'polypeptide(L)'
;FKFIKNSNLFIRYNYDDNITKLISSNCDCRVIWGSDKTVEKIKEFSIQTTCKELIFPDRYSMSLINLNNFSKMKSKDYLDLAKKFYLDALLFDQNACSSPHLIIWCGKKNEKSYNKFWDNLNIAVKEGKYFIPNEKNKFDKYNKLCEFAAKRKEIKKSINGSYISRMILKKIPKDIDIFRVGFGYFFEYFVKDLKKIKTSISPKIQTLTYYGFKESDLRNFVYRERPNGIDRIVPVGRALEFGELWDGYDLIRNLSKIIDLK
;
A
#
# COMPACT_ATOMS: atom_id res chain seq x y z
N PHE A 1 -10.11 16.36 28.08
CA PHE A 1 -9.05 15.34 27.98
C PHE A 1 -8.93 14.40 29.20
N LYS A 2 -9.48 14.72 30.40
CA LYS A 2 -9.48 13.81 31.57
C LYS A 2 -10.16 12.48 31.27
N PHE A 3 -11.29 12.49 30.54
CA PHE A 3 -12.02 11.28 30.13
C PHE A 3 -11.14 10.34 29.30
N ILE A 4 -10.43 10.88 28.30
CA ILE A 4 -9.55 10.07 27.41
C ILE A 4 -8.41 9.43 28.23
N LYS A 5 -7.83 10.17 29.18
CA LYS A 5 -6.74 9.66 30.01
C LYS A 5 -7.16 8.46 30.88
N ASN A 6 -8.39 8.47 31.38
CA ASN A 6 -8.88 7.42 32.28
C ASN A 6 -9.49 6.22 31.54
N SER A 7 -9.74 6.35 30.21
CA SER A 7 -10.33 5.29 29.37
C SER A 7 -9.36 4.63 28.41
N ASN A 8 -8.07 4.97 28.47
CA ASN A 8 -7.04 4.38 27.61
C ASN A 8 -5.88 3.85 28.44
N LEU A 9 -5.43 2.65 28.09
CA LEU A 9 -4.27 2.00 28.66
C LEU A 9 -3.31 1.59 27.54
N PHE A 10 -2.06 2.07 27.60
CA PHE A 10 -0.99 1.66 26.72
C PHE A 10 -0.05 0.72 27.48
N ILE A 11 0.06 -0.51 27.01
CA ILE A 11 0.95 -1.51 27.61
C ILE A 11 1.93 -2.04 26.57
N ARG A 12 3.13 -2.33 27.04
CA ARG A 12 4.14 -3.03 26.26
C ARG A 12 4.67 -4.19 27.07
N TYR A 13 4.67 -5.38 26.51
CA TYR A 13 5.20 -6.58 27.15
C TYR A 13 5.96 -7.42 26.11
N ASN A 14 6.86 -8.25 26.59
CA ASN A 14 7.53 -9.25 25.76
C ASN A 14 6.51 -10.32 25.35
N TYR A 15 6.89 -11.20 24.42
CA TYR A 15 6.03 -12.31 24.02
C TYR A 15 5.62 -13.12 25.26
N ASP A 16 4.36 -12.90 25.70
CA ASP A 16 3.75 -13.60 26.82
C ASP A 16 2.32 -13.99 26.42
N ASP A 17 2.14 -15.28 26.25
CA ASP A 17 0.85 -15.83 25.79
C ASP A 17 -0.24 -15.68 26.87
N ASN A 18 0.14 -15.67 28.18
CA ASN A 18 -0.82 -15.48 29.28
C ASN A 18 -1.40 -14.07 29.30
N ILE A 19 -0.55 -13.06 29.10
CA ILE A 19 -0.99 -11.67 29.02
C ILE A 19 -1.89 -11.48 27.79
N THR A 20 -1.47 -12.01 26.61
CA THR A 20 -2.24 -11.94 25.39
C THR A 20 -3.59 -12.62 25.51
N LYS A 21 -3.62 -13.82 26.15
CA LYS A 21 -4.86 -14.55 26.44
C LYS A 21 -5.77 -13.78 27.38
N LEU A 22 -5.24 -13.22 28.45
CA LEU A 22 -6.00 -12.42 29.42
C LEU A 22 -6.69 -11.23 28.75
N ILE A 23 -5.93 -10.47 27.93
CA ILE A 23 -6.49 -9.33 27.18
C ILE A 23 -7.55 -9.79 26.20
N SER A 24 -7.27 -10.83 25.41
CA SER A 24 -8.18 -11.36 24.40
C SER A 24 -9.52 -11.85 24.99
N SER A 25 -9.46 -12.54 26.14
CA SER A 25 -10.64 -13.10 26.78
C SER A 25 -11.54 -12.06 27.50
N ASN A 26 -11.06 -10.84 27.69
CA ASN A 26 -11.77 -9.79 28.42
C ASN A 26 -12.19 -8.58 27.58
N CYS A 27 -12.00 -8.59 26.27
CA CYS A 27 -12.36 -7.48 25.40
C CYS A 27 -13.72 -7.73 24.68
N ASP A 28 -14.46 -6.64 24.46
CA ASP A 28 -15.70 -6.65 23.66
C ASP A 28 -15.41 -6.55 22.16
N CYS A 29 -14.24 -6.02 21.82
CA CYS A 29 -13.75 -5.94 20.44
C CYS A 29 -12.23 -6.12 20.44
N ARG A 30 -11.72 -7.09 19.67
CA ARG A 30 -10.30 -7.31 19.44
C ARG A 30 -9.89 -6.79 18.09
N VAL A 31 -8.96 -5.85 18.05
CA VAL A 31 -8.36 -5.34 16.83
C VAL A 31 -6.93 -5.86 16.72
N ILE A 32 -6.64 -6.60 15.63
CA ILE A 32 -5.32 -7.16 15.37
C ILE A 32 -4.70 -6.44 14.18
N TRP A 33 -3.56 -5.81 14.39
CA TRP A 33 -2.78 -5.16 13.34
C TRP A 33 -1.38 -5.75 13.31
N GLY A 34 -1.06 -6.47 12.24
CA GLY A 34 0.24 -7.13 12.15
C GLY A 34 0.42 -8.00 10.90
N SER A 35 1.54 -8.70 10.82
CA SER A 35 1.78 -9.65 9.75
C SER A 35 0.75 -10.79 9.78
N ASP A 36 0.57 -11.50 8.65
CA ASP A 36 -0.30 -12.68 8.58
C ASP A 36 0.02 -13.67 9.71
N LYS A 37 1.31 -13.93 9.96
CA LYS A 37 1.75 -14.81 11.06
C LYS A 37 1.35 -14.30 12.45
N THR A 38 1.43 -12.98 12.65
CA THR A 38 1.01 -12.35 13.90
C THR A 38 -0.49 -12.50 14.09
N VAL A 39 -1.25 -12.25 13.03
CA VAL A 39 -2.71 -12.42 13.04
C VAL A 39 -3.08 -13.87 13.36
N GLU A 40 -2.49 -14.83 12.66
CA GLU A 40 -2.71 -16.27 12.90
C GLU A 40 -2.45 -16.65 14.35
N LYS A 41 -1.28 -16.24 14.88
CA LYS A 41 -0.93 -16.54 16.28
C LYS A 41 -1.92 -15.92 17.28
N ILE A 42 -2.29 -14.65 17.12
CA ILE A 42 -3.22 -13.99 18.05
C ILE A 42 -4.62 -14.62 17.97
N LYS A 43 -5.03 -15.09 16.80
CA LYS A 43 -6.32 -15.78 16.64
C LYS A 43 -6.42 -17.11 17.36
N GLU A 44 -5.32 -17.73 17.74
CA GLU A 44 -5.31 -18.95 18.56
C GLU A 44 -5.85 -18.68 19.98
N PHE A 45 -5.77 -17.44 20.47
CA PHE A 45 -6.30 -17.09 21.79
C PHE A 45 -7.81 -16.87 21.72
N SER A 46 -8.52 -17.57 22.61
CA SER A 46 -9.97 -17.47 22.71
C SER A 46 -10.44 -16.08 23.07
N ILE A 47 -11.55 -15.68 22.47
CA ILE A 47 -12.28 -14.43 22.76
C ILE A 47 -13.68 -14.80 23.26
N GLN A 48 -14.37 -13.84 23.87
CA GLN A 48 -15.79 -14.03 24.25
C GLN A 48 -16.63 -14.24 22.98
N THR A 49 -17.68 -15.04 23.08
CA THR A 49 -18.60 -15.34 21.95
C THR A 49 -19.27 -14.10 21.35
N THR A 50 -19.41 -13.05 22.15
CA THR A 50 -19.98 -11.76 21.74
C THR A 50 -18.93 -10.76 21.25
N CYS A 51 -17.65 -11.08 21.38
CA CYS A 51 -16.54 -10.21 20.99
C CYS A 51 -16.47 -10.07 19.45
N LYS A 52 -16.37 -8.83 18.98
CA LYS A 52 -16.07 -8.55 17.58
C LYS A 52 -14.57 -8.64 17.33
N GLU A 53 -14.19 -9.06 16.12
CA GLU A 53 -12.79 -9.08 15.72
C GLU A 53 -12.57 -8.34 14.40
N LEU A 54 -11.64 -7.37 14.41
CA LEU A 54 -11.19 -6.65 13.22
C LEU A 54 -9.73 -7.00 12.96
N ILE A 55 -9.41 -7.33 11.72
CA ILE A 55 -8.09 -7.84 11.34
C ILE A 55 -7.49 -6.98 10.24
N PHE A 56 -6.30 -6.45 10.49
CA PHE A 56 -5.49 -5.67 9.56
C PHE A 56 -4.19 -6.42 9.27
N PRO A 57 -4.23 -7.39 8.32
CA PRO A 57 -3.11 -8.26 8.00
C PRO A 57 -2.12 -7.58 7.04
N ASP A 58 -1.14 -8.33 6.56
CA ASP A 58 -0.25 -7.87 5.50
C ASP A 58 -1.01 -7.55 4.22
N ARG A 59 -0.81 -6.34 3.70
CA ARG A 59 -1.46 -5.84 2.49
C ARG A 59 -0.44 -5.26 1.52
N TYR A 60 -0.81 -5.16 0.25
CA TYR A 60 -0.01 -4.61 -0.83
C TYR A 60 -0.75 -3.46 -1.52
N SER A 61 -0.06 -2.39 -1.89
CA SER A 61 -0.66 -1.24 -2.56
C SER A 61 0.03 -0.90 -3.87
N MET A 62 -0.74 -0.28 -4.75
CA MET A 62 -0.32 0.03 -6.12
C MET A 62 -0.67 1.47 -6.47
N SER A 63 0.00 1.99 -7.50
CA SER A 63 -0.35 3.27 -8.12
C SER A 63 -0.71 3.06 -9.59
N LEU A 64 -1.76 3.69 -10.04
CA LEU A 64 -2.26 3.65 -11.41
C LEU A 64 -2.15 5.02 -12.07
N ILE A 65 -1.34 5.14 -13.12
CA ILE A 65 -1.09 6.42 -13.80
C ILE A 65 -1.56 6.31 -15.25
N ASN A 66 -2.47 7.21 -15.65
CA ASN A 66 -2.94 7.31 -17.03
C ASN A 66 -1.91 8.06 -17.89
N LEU A 67 -1.14 7.33 -18.68
CA LEU A 67 -0.09 7.90 -19.53
C LEU A 67 -0.60 8.89 -20.57
N ASN A 68 -1.82 8.73 -21.07
CA ASN A 68 -2.37 9.63 -22.08
C ASN A 68 -2.61 11.03 -21.51
N ASN A 69 -3.04 11.13 -20.26
CA ASN A 69 -3.24 12.40 -19.57
C ASN A 69 -1.95 12.90 -18.91
N PHE A 70 -1.16 11.99 -18.38
CA PHE A 70 0.13 12.29 -17.81
C PHE A 70 1.09 12.92 -18.84
N SER A 71 1.12 12.45 -20.08
CA SER A 71 2.00 12.98 -21.13
C SER A 71 1.64 14.40 -21.58
N LYS A 72 0.45 14.90 -21.22
CA LYS A 72 -0.04 16.27 -21.55
C LYS A 72 0.27 17.29 -20.45
N MET A 73 0.87 16.85 -19.32
CA MET A 73 1.18 17.73 -18.19
C MET A 73 2.17 18.84 -18.54
N LYS A 74 2.03 19.98 -17.90
CA LYS A 74 3.04 21.04 -17.91
C LYS A 74 4.24 20.63 -17.05
N SER A 75 5.42 21.19 -17.32
CA SER A 75 6.64 20.77 -16.63
C SER A 75 6.56 20.92 -15.11
N LYS A 76 5.94 21.98 -14.58
CA LYS A 76 5.78 22.16 -13.14
C LYS A 76 4.92 21.09 -12.46
N ASP A 77 3.90 20.59 -13.17
CA ASP A 77 2.94 19.66 -12.60
C ASP A 77 3.55 18.26 -12.38
N TYR A 78 4.63 17.93 -13.12
CA TYR A 78 5.38 16.67 -12.89
C TYR A 78 6.04 16.65 -11.51
N LEU A 79 6.63 17.75 -11.08
CA LEU A 79 7.27 17.85 -9.77
C LEU A 79 6.22 17.80 -8.64
N ASP A 80 5.08 18.47 -8.82
CA ASP A 80 4.00 18.46 -7.84
C ASP A 80 3.42 17.05 -7.67
N LEU A 81 3.22 16.32 -8.78
CA LEU A 81 2.79 14.92 -8.71
C LEU A 81 3.86 14.03 -8.03
N ALA A 82 5.13 14.26 -8.36
CA ALA A 82 6.23 13.51 -7.76
C ALA A 82 6.33 13.76 -6.24
N LYS A 83 6.13 15.00 -5.78
CA LYS A 83 6.07 15.34 -4.34
C LYS A 83 4.90 14.64 -3.64
N LYS A 84 3.73 14.61 -4.26
CA LYS A 84 2.57 13.86 -3.74
C LYS A 84 2.85 12.37 -3.67
N PHE A 85 3.45 11.80 -4.71
CA PHE A 85 3.83 10.39 -4.72
C PHE A 85 4.92 10.06 -3.70
N TYR A 86 5.85 10.99 -3.47
CA TYR A 86 6.86 10.87 -2.41
C TYR A 86 6.20 10.71 -1.03
N LEU A 87 5.16 11.51 -0.73
CA LEU A 87 4.40 11.37 0.51
C LEU A 87 3.73 10.00 0.64
N ASP A 88 3.12 9.51 -0.44
CA ASP A 88 2.47 8.19 -0.44
C ASP A 88 3.44 7.03 -0.22
N ALA A 89 4.63 7.12 -0.82
CA ALA A 89 5.54 5.99 -0.89
C ALA A 89 6.67 6.06 0.15
N LEU A 90 7.32 7.21 0.30
CA LEU A 90 8.62 7.30 0.96
C LEU A 90 8.59 7.93 2.34
N LEU A 91 7.47 8.53 2.75
CA LEU A 91 7.35 9.10 4.09
C LEU A 91 7.57 8.06 5.20
N PHE A 92 7.19 6.81 4.95
CA PHE A 92 7.40 5.65 5.81
C PHE A 92 8.21 4.54 5.12
N ASP A 93 9.15 4.88 4.23
CA ASP A 93 10.03 3.92 3.54
C ASP A 93 9.29 2.78 2.84
N GLN A 94 8.08 3.03 2.32
CA GLN A 94 7.15 2.03 1.78
C GLN A 94 6.71 0.95 2.79
N ASN A 95 6.82 1.21 4.10
CA ASN A 95 6.39 0.25 5.14
C ASN A 95 4.91 0.38 5.50
N ALA A 96 4.23 1.48 5.14
CA ALA A 96 2.80 1.58 5.33
C ALA A 96 2.07 0.63 4.36
N CYS A 97 1.02 -0.05 4.85
CA CYS A 97 0.21 -0.98 4.03
C CYS A 97 -0.40 -0.30 2.80
N SER A 98 -0.66 1.01 2.87
CA SER A 98 -1.18 1.83 1.78
C SER A 98 -0.11 2.41 0.86
N SER A 99 1.19 2.25 1.17
CA SER A 99 2.27 2.75 0.32
C SER A 99 2.41 1.93 -0.96
N PRO A 100 2.45 2.56 -2.15
CA PRO A 100 2.56 1.84 -3.41
C PRO A 100 3.95 1.24 -3.61
N HIS A 101 4.01 -0.02 -3.99
CA HIS A 101 5.20 -0.75 -4.43
C HIS A 101 5.23 -0.98 -5.93
N LEU A 102 4.05 -1.12 -6.56
CA LEU A 102 3.89 -1.32 -7.99
C LEU A 102 3.25 -0.09 -8.63
N ILE A 103 3.87 0.42 -9.70
CA ILE A 103 3.27 1.45 -10.55
C ILE A 103 2.76 0.80 -11.83
N ILE A 104 1.49 1.00 -12.11
CA ILE A 104 0.85 0.55 -13.34
C ILE A 104 0.65 1.76 -14.26
N TRP A 105 1.37 1.74 -15.36
CA TRP A 105 1.28 2.72 -16.43
C TRP A 105 0.21 2.30 -17.43
N CYS A 106 -0.91 3.02 -17.47
CA CYS A 106 -2.04 2.70 -18.34
C CYS A 106 -2.13 3.64 -19.55
N GLY A 107 -2.25 3.08 -20.74
CA GLY A 107 -2.39 3.83 -21.99
C GLY A 107 -1.21 3.64 -22.96
N LYS A 108 -1.07 4.59 -23.90
CA LYS A 108 0.02 4.53 -24.91
C LYS A 108 1.36 4.79 -24.25
N LYS A 109 2.27 3.81 -24.36
CA LYS A 109 3.61 3.92 -23.78
C LYS A 109 4.36 5.11 -24.39
N ASN A 110 4.87 5.98 -23.53
CA ASN A 110 5.68 7.13 -23.89
C ASN A 110 6.88 7.19 -22.92
N GLU A 111 8.05 6.74 -23.39
CA GLU A 111 9.25 6.63 -22.56
C GLU A 111 9.72 7.97 -22.00
N LYS A 112 9.64 9.02 -22.81
CA LYS A 112 10.01 10.37 -22.39
C LYS A 112 9.15 10.84 -21.23
N SER A 113 7.84 10.56 -21.27
CA SER A 113 6.92 11.00 -20.24
C SER A 113 7.12 10.25 -18.93
N TYR A 114 7.16 8.92 -18.94
CA TYR A 114 7.30 8.19 -17.68
C TYR A 114 8.70 8.35 -17.06
N ASN A 115 9.75 8.55 -17.84
CA ASN A 115 11.06 8.87 -17.31
C ASN A 115 11.05 10.25 -16.59
N LYS A 116 10.34 11.24 -17.14
CA LYS A 116 10.15 12.52 -16.43
C LYS A 116 9.55 12.36 -15.03
N PHE A 117 8.64 11.40 -14.83
CA PHE A 117 8.12 11.13 -13.49
C PHE A 117 9.24 10.73 -12.53
N TRP A 118 10.08 9.79 -12.95
CA TRP A 118 11.18 9.30 -12.11
C TRP A 118 12.26 10.36 -11.87
N ASP A 119 12.55 11.19 -12.87
CA ASP A 119 13.48 12.32 -12.73
C ASP A 119 12.95 13.30 -11.70
N ASN A 120 11.67 13.66 -11.78
CA ASN A 120 11.03 14.55 -10.81
C ASN A 120 10.88 13.90 -9.42
N LEU A 121 10.68 12.59 -9.34
CA LEU A 121 10.68 11.89 -8.05
C LEU A 121 12.07 11.93 -7.40
N ASN A 122 13.14 11.78 -8.17
CA ASN A 122 14.50 11.96 -7.65
C ASN A 122 14.74 13.40 -7.14
N ILE A 123 14.16 14.42 -7.80
CA ILE A 123 14.19 15.80 -7.31
C ILE A 123 13.41 15.90 -5.99
N ALA A 124 12.18 15.40 -5.94
CA ALA A 124 11.35 15.42 -4.74
C ALA A 124 12.01 14.70 -3.54
N VAL A 125 12.68 13.59 -3.80
CA VAL A 125 13.46 12.83 -2.81
C VAL A 125 14.60 13.65 -2.23
N LYS A 126 15.34 14.38 -3.09
CA LYS A 126 16.43 15.26 -2.67
C LYS A 126 15.91 16.46 -1.87
N GLU A 127 14.87 17.13 -2.36
CA GLU A 127 14.23 18.26 -1.67
C GLU A 127 13.65 17.85 -0.32
N GLY A 128 13.04 16.66 -0.24
CA GLY A 128 12.53 16.07 1.00
C GLY A 128 13.61 15.58 1.95
N LYS A 129 14.90 15.72 1.58
CA LYS A 129 16.06 15.23 2.34
C LYS A 129 15.92 13.75 2.74
N TYR A 130 15.29 12.98 1.87
CA TYR A 130 15.14 11.55 2.11
C TYR A 130 16.50 10.85 2.06
N PHE A 131 16.72 9.96 2.99
CA PHE A 131 17.90 9.09 2.98
C PHE A 131 17.49 7.67 3.43
N ILE A 132 18.16 6.68 2.90
CA ILE A 132 17.98 5.31 3.36
C ILE A 132 18.63 5.19 4.74
N PRO A 133 17.89 4.76 5.78
CA PRO A 133 18.28 4.93 7.19
C PRO A 133 19.64 4.36 7.60
N ASN A 134 20.07 3.27 6.95
CA ASN A 134 21.38 2.67 7.26
C ASN A 134 21.96 1.87 6.08
N GLU A 135 23.23 1.53 6.18
CA GLU A 135 23.96 0.77 5.15
C GLU A 135 23.38 -0.64 4.94
N LYS A 136 22.86 -1.26 6.00
CA LYS A 136 22.19 -2.56 5.90
C LYS A 136 20.99 -2.49 4.96
N ASN A 137 20.15 -1.47 5.10
CA ASN A 137 18.97 -1.29 4.22
C ASN A 137 19.39 -1.06 2.76
N LYS A 138 20.48 -0.35 2.51
CA LYS A 138 21.05 -0.19 1.16
C LYS A 138 21.52 -1.52 0.59
N PHE A 139 22.21 -2.30 1.39
CA PHE A 139 22.71 -3.62 1.01
C PHE A 139 21.56 -4.60 0.75
N ASP A 140 20.58 -4.67 1.63
CA ASP A 140 19.40 -5.51 1.49
C ASP A 140 18.60 -5.15 0.23
N LYS A 141 18.44 -3.85 -0.05
CA LYS A 141 17.80 -3.35 -1.26
C LYS A 141 18.54 -3.83 -2.52
N TYR A 142 19.85 -3.75 -2.54
CA TYR A 142 20.67 -4.20 -3.66
C TYR A 142 20.63 -5.72 -3.83
N ASN A 143 20.73 -6.47 -2.73
CA ASN A 143 20.62 -7.94 -2.75
C ASN A 143 19.27 -8.39 -3.30
N LYS A 144 18.16 -7.76 -2.87
CA LYS A 144 16.82 -8.05 -3.40
C LYS A 144 16.71 -7.73 -4.89
N LEU A 145 17.34 -6.66 -5.35
CA LEU A 145 17.42 -6.35 -6.78
C LEU A 145 18.10 -7.48 -7.55
N CYS A 146 19.25 -7.94 -7.09
CA CYS A 146 19.99 -9.03 -7.70
C CYS A 146 19.20 -10.36 -7.65
N GLU A 147 18.59 -10.66 -6.49
CA GLU A 147 17.78 -11.85 -6.31
C GLU A 147 16.60 -11.90 -7.28
N PHE A 148 15.81 -10.82 -7.36
CA PHE A 148 14.70 -10.76 -8.28
C PHE A 148 15.17 -10.83 -9.75
N ALA A 149 16.23 -10.11 -10.10
CA ALA A 149 16.76 -10.14 -11.46
C ALA A 149 17.22 -11.54 -11.88
N ALA A 150 17.81 -12.31 -10.95
CA ALA A 150 18.31 -13.66 -11.22
C ALA A 150 17.21 -14.73 -11.22
N LYS A 151 16.25 -14.64 -10.29
CA LYS A 151 15.28 -15.72 -10.04
C LYS A 151 13.91 -15.51 -10.71
N ARG A 152 13.55 -14.27 -11.06
CA ARG A 152 12.20 -13.92 -11.52
C ARG A 152 12.13 -13.67 -13.01
N LYS A 153 11.58 -14.63 -13.75
CA LYS A 153 11.39 -14.55 -15.21
C LYS A 153 10.45 -13.42 -15.65
N GLU A 154 9.62 -12.94 -14.73
CA GLU A 154 8.73 -11.79 -14.92
C GLU A 154 9.47 -10.47 -15.09
N ILE A 155 10.70 -10.37 -14.62
CA ILE A 155 11.53 -9.16 -14.75
C ILE A 155 11.98 -9.01 -16.21
N LYS A 156 11.74 -7.81 -16.74
CA LYS A 156 12.20 -7.42 -18.09
C LYS A 156 13.49 -6.61 -18.04
N LYS A 157 13.56 -5.67 -17.10
CA LYS A 157 14.68 -4.73 -16.97
C LYS A 157 14.75 -4.25 -15.52
N SER A 158 15.96 -4.13 -14.99
CA SER A 158 16.21 -3.43 -13.73
C SER A 158 16.99 -2.15 -13.98
N ILE A 159 16.69 -1.13 -13.18
CA ILE A 159 17.33 0.18 -13.21
C ILE A 159 17.65 0.51 -11.76
N ASN A 160 18.94 0.58 -11.45
CA ASN A 160 19.40 0.92 -10.12
C ASN A 160 19.78 2.40 -10.04
N GLY A 161 19.36 3.06 -8.97
CA GLY A 161 19.70 4.45 -8.66
C GLY A 161 20.01 4.62 -7.18
N SER A 162 20.62 5.74 -6.83
CA SER A 162 21.05 6.01 -5.45
C SER A 162 19.88 5.99 -4.45
N TYR A 163 18.75 6.59 -4.81
CA TYR A 163 17.54 6.62 -3.98
C TYR A 163 16.46 5.69 -4.53
N ILE A 164 16.21 5.78 -5.83
CA ILE A 164 15.11 5.07 -6.50
C ILE A 164 15.67 3.94 -7.36
N SER A 165 15.24 2.72 -7.08
CA SER A 165 15.50 1.54 -7.91
C SER A 165 14.18 1.04 -8.50
N ARG A 166 14.22 0.54 -9.74
CA ARG A 166 13.02 0.15 -10.48
C ARG A 166 13.20 -1.20 -11.16
N MET A 167 12.15 -2.00 -11.16
CA MET A 167 12.06 -3.20 -11.99
C MET A 167 10.85 -3.16 -12.90
N ILE A 168 11.09 -3.23 -14.20
CA ILE A 168 10.03 -3.30 -15.20
C ILE A 168 9.63 -4.77 -15.37
N LEU A 169 8.34 -5.04 -15.19
CA LEU A 169 7.75 -6.37 -15.31
C LEU A 169 7.27 -6.63 -16.75
N LYS A 170 7.39 -7.88 -17.21
CA LYS A 170 6.73 -8.40 -18.43
C LYS A 170 5.26 -8.71 -18.18
N LYS A 171 4.95 -9.18 -16.97
CA LYS A 171 3.61 -9.47 -16.47
C LYS A 171 3.60 -9.29 -14.95
N ILE A 172 2.46 -8.99 -14.35
CA ILE A 172 2.29 -8.98 -12.89
C ILE A 172 2.22 -10.44 -12.42
N PRO A 173 3.13 -10.88 -11.52
CA PRO A 173 3.05 -12.22 -10.97
C PRO A 173 1.84 -12.36 -10.03
N LYS A 174 1.36 -13.60 -9.84
CA LYS A 174 0.24 -13.87 -8.92
C LYS A 174 0.59 -13.56 -7.46
N ASP A 175 1.85 -13.75 -7.12
CA ASP A 175 2.44 -13.49 -5.81
C ASP A 175 3.08 -12.08 -5.72
N ILE A 176 2.45 -11.08 -6.35
CA ILE A 176 2.97 -9.70 -6.39
C ILE A 176 3.15 -9.10 -4.99
N ASP A 177 2.34 -9.53 -4.04
CA ASP A 177 2.37 -9.05 -2.65
C ASP A 177 3.67 -9.37 -1.91
N ILE A 178 4.44 -10.36 -2.35
CA ILE A 178 5.79 -10.61 -1.81
C ILE A 178 6.86 -9.72 -2.44
N PHE A 179 6.54 -8.98 -3.52
CA PHE A 179 7.44 -8.06 -4.20
C PHE A 179 7.52 -6.74 -3.42
N ARG A 180 7.97 -6.83 -2.18
CA ARG A 180 8.22 -5.71 -1.29
C ARG A 180 9.69 -5.64 -0.95
N VAL A 181 10.29 -4.48 -1.16
CA VAL A 181 11.68 -4.21 -0.77
C VAL A 181 11.75 -2.99 0.14
N GLY A 182 10.92 -1.99 -0.11
CA GLY A 182 10.96 -0.71 0.60
C GLY A 182 12.08 0.21 0.08
N PHE A 183 12.28 1.30 0.80
CA PHE A 183 13.41 2.22 0.60
C PHE A 183 13.58 2.74 -0.84
N GLY A 184 12.46 3.05 -1.51
CA GLY A 184 12.49 3.57 -2.88
C GLY A 184 12.72 2.49 -3.96
N TYR A 185 12.31 1.27 -3.69
CA TYR A 185 12.33 0.19 -4.67
C TYR A 185 10.93 -0.01 -5.26
N PHE A 186 10.79 0.19 -6.57
CA PHE A 186 9.50 0.12 -7.25
C PHE A 186 9.47 -0.92 -8.35
N PHE A 187 8.31 -1.54 -8.52
CA PHE A 187 7.99 -2.35 -9.68
C PHE A 187 7.14 -1.55 -10.65
N GLU A 188 7.30 -1.79 -11.93
CA GLU A 188 6.57 -1.09 -13.00
C GLU A 188 5.95 -2.09 -13.97
N TYR A 189 4.71 -1.84 -14.33
CA TYR A 189 4.03 -2.61 -15.37
C TYR A 189 3.25 -1.70 -16.31
N PHE A 190 3.20 -2.06 -17.60
CA PHE A 190 2.54 -1.27 -18.63
C PHE A 190 1.33 -2.02 -19.16
N VAL A 191 0.17 -1.37 -19.14
CA VAL A 191 -1.08 -1.88 -19.70
C VAL A 191 -1.67 -0.89 -20.71
N LYS A 192 -2.36 -1.40 -21.72
CA LYS A 192 -3.07 -0.55 -22.67
C LYS A 192 -4.40 -0.04 -22.11
N ASP A 193 -5.06 -0.84 -21.30
CA ASP A 193 -6.41 -0.62 -20.81
C ASP A 193 -6.50 -1.03 -19.33
N LEU A 194 -7.30 -0.28 -18.56
CA LEU A 194 -7.57 -0.49 -17.14
C LEU A 194 -8.13 -1.90 -16.86
N LYS A 195 -8.94 -2.45 -17.73
CA LYS A 195 -9.52 -3.80 -17.58
C LYS A 195 -8.46 -4.89 -17.42
N LYS A 196 -7.27 -4.68 -18.01
CA LYS A 196 -6.18 -5.67 -17.98
C LYS A 196 -5.58 -5.88 -16.59
N ILE A 197 -5.84 -4.98 -15.62
CA ILE A 197 -5.32 -5.14 -14.26
C ILE A 197 -6.19 -6.03 -13.37
N LYS A 198 -7.45 -6.32 -13.75
CA LYS A 198 -8.38 -7.13 -12.98
C LYS A 198 -7.77 -8.45 -12.48
N THR A 199 -7.13 -9.18 -13.37
CA THR A 199 -6.53 -10.50 -13.06
C THR A 199 -5.31 -10.42 -12.15
N SER A 200 -4.79 -9.21 -11.92
CA SER A 200 -3.64 -8.96 -11.05
C SER A 200 -4.05 -8.43 -9.68
N ILE A 201 -5.35 -8.25 -9.45
CA ILE A 201 -5.89 -7.79 -8.19
C ILE A 201 -6.31 -9.02 -7.38
N SER A 202 -5.75 -9.14 -6.20
CA SER A 202 -6.04 -10.20 -5.23
C SER A 202 -6.54 -9.57 -3.91
N PRO A 203 -7.11 -10.36 -2.98
CA PRO A 203 -7.52 -9.87 -1.67
C PRO A 203 -6.40 -9.19 -0.86
N LYS A 204 -5.14 -9.42 -1.23
CA LYS A 204 -3.99 -8.74 -0.61
C LYS A 204 -3.84 -7.27 -1.04
N ILE A 205 -4.49 -6.85 -2.13
CA ILE A 205 -4.40 -5.47 -2.60
C ILE A 205 -5.33 -4.58 -1.79
N GLN A 206 -4.74 -3.57 -1.11
CA GLN A 206 -5.46 -2.64 -0.26
C GLN A 206 -5.80 -1.33 -0.99
N THR A 207 -4.77 -0.55 -1.31
CA THR A 207 -4.93 0.80 -1.85
C THR A 207 -4.45 0.86 -3.29
N LEU A 208 -5.28 1.43 -4.15
CA LEU A 208 -4.94 1.86 -5.49
C LEU A 208 -4.90 3.38 -5.52
N THR A 209 -3.71 3.99 -5.51
CA THR A 209 -3.62 5.42 -5.80
C THR A 209 -3.73 5.66 -7.30
N TYR A 210 -4.31 6.79 -7.72
CA TYR A 210 -4.49 7.05 -9.14
C TYR A 210 -4.13 8.47 -9.56
N TYR A 211 -3.73 8.61 -10.83
CA TYR A 211 -3.56 9.89 -11.49
C TYR A 211 -4.05 9.86 -12.95
N GLY A 212 -4.73 10.93 -13.35
CA GLY A 212 -5.14 11.15 -14.74
C GLY A 212 -6.36 10.34 -15.21
N PHE A 213 -7.10 9.72 -14.30
CA PHE A 213 -8.39 9.08 -14.55
C PHE A 213 -9.53 9.96 -14.05
N LYS A 214 -10.68 9.90 -14.70
CA LYS A 214 -11.92 10.43 -14.14
C LYS A 214 -12.44 9.45 -13.09
N GLU A 215 -13.04 9.96 -12.04
CA GLU A 215 -13.65 9.13 -11.00
C GLU A 215 -14.72 8.19 -11.59
N SER A 216 -15.49 8.65 -12.56
CA SER A 216 -16.47 7.83 -13.29
C SER A 216 -15.86 6.59 -13.96
N ASP A 217 -14.63 6.71 -14.50
CA ASP A 217 -13.97 5.58 -15.16
C ASP A 217 -13.55 4.52 -14.14
N LEU A 218 -13.07 4.97 -12.96
CA LEU A 218 -12.69 4.09 -11.85
C LEU A 218 -13.92 3.43 -11.21
N ARG A 219 -15.01 4.16 -11.01
CA ARG A 219 -16.30 3.60 -10.56
C ARG A 219 -16.81 2.54 -11.53
N ASN A 220 -16.79 2.84 -12.83
CA ASN A 220 -17.19 1.89 -13.87
C ASN A 220 -16.30 0.64 -13.90
N PHE A 221 -14.98 0.80 -13.67
CA PHE A 221 -14.06 -0.33 -13.54
C PHE A 221 -14.46 -1.23 -12.37
N VAL A 222 -14.65 -0.66 -11.17
CA VAL A 222 -15.03 -1.43 -9.98
C VAL A 222 -16.37 -2.12 -10.19
N TYR A 223 -17.37 -1.42 -10.72
CA TYR A 223 -18.72 -1.95 -10.92
C TYR A 223 -18.76 -3.09 -11.94
N ARG A 224 -18.07 -2.92 -13.08
CA ARG A 224 -18.10 -3.90 -14.19
C ARG A 224 -17.17 -5.07 -13.95
N GLU A 225 -15.96 -4.78 -13.48
CA GLU A 225 -14.93 -5.80 -13.38
C GLU A 225 -14.95 -6.54 -12.03
N ARG A 226 -15.54 -5.94 -10.99
CA ARG A 226 -15.66 -6.51 -9.64
C ARG A 226 -14.34 -7.13 -9.18
N PRO A 227 -13.24 -6.36 -9.09
CA PRO A 227 -11.95 -6.89 -8.70
C PRO A 227 -12.03 -7.50 -7.30
N ASN A 228 -11.39 -8.66 -7.10
CA ASN A 228 -11.33 -9.31 -5.80
C ASN A 228 -10.18 -8.72 -4.97
N GLY A 229 -10.40 -7.57 -4.38
CA GLY A 229 -9.45 -6.75 -3.64
C GLY A 229 -9.71 -5.26 -3.92
N ILE A 230 -8.78 -4.40 -3.50
CA ILE A 230 -8.88 -2.94 -3.53
C ILE A 230 -9.98 -2.44 -2.58
N ASP A 231 -9.57 -2.12 -1.36
CA ASP A 231 -10.47 -1.52 -0.38
C ASP A 231 -10.57 0.00 -0.54
N ARG A 232 -9.54 0.62 -1.14
CA ARG A 232 -9.46 2.07 -1.33
C ARG A 232 -8.93 2.45 -2.71
N ILE A 233 -9.58 3.43 -3.33
CA ILE A 233 -9.11 4.10 -4.55
C ILE A 233 -9.04 5.60 -4.26
N VAL A 234 -7.83 6.15 -4.23
CA VAL A 234 -7.59 7.55 -3.84
C VAL A 234 -6.64 8.26 -4.81
N PRO A 235 -6.75 9.58 -5.00
CA PRO A 235 -5.76 10.31 -5.78
C PRO A 235 -4.33 10.15 -5.21
N VAL A 236 -3.31 10.19 -6.08
CA VAL A 236 -1.90 10.25 -5.64
C VAL A 236 -1.69 11.42 -4.67
N GLY A 237 -1.02 11.17 -3.57
CA GLY A 237 -0.81 12.08 -2.45
C GLY A 237 -1.76 11.85 -1.27
N ARG A 238 -2.68 10.89 -1.38
CA ARG A 238 -3.70 10.62 -0.35
C ARG A 238 -3.68 9.17 0.18
N ALA A 239 -2.63 8.41 -0.10
CA ALA A 239 -2.53 7.03 0.35
C ALA A 239 -2.51 6.90 1.88
N LEU A 240 -1.88 7.85 2.57
CA LEU A 240 -1.71 7.84 4.01
C LEU A 240 -2.86 8.53 4.78
N GLU A 241 -3.86 9.07 4.09
CA GLU A 241 -5.02 9.66 4.74
C GLU A 241 -5.88 8.56 5.38
N PHE A 242 -5.79 8.46 6.69
CA PHE A 242 -6.63 7.56 7.48
C PHE A 242 -8.05 8.12 7.61
N GLY A 243 -9.05 7.26 7.57
CA GLY A 243 -10.45 7.65 7.66
C GLY A 243 -11.32 6.58 8.33
N GLU A 244 -12.61 6.87 8.43
CA GLU A 244 -13.62 5.99 9.02
C GLU A 244 -13.76 4.66 8.25
N LEU A 245 -13.54 4.70 6.94
CA LEU A 245 -13.48 3.50 6.10
C LEU A 245 -12.01 3.12 5.89
N TRP A 246 -11.60 2.00 6.45
CA TRP A 246 -10.23 1.51 6.36
C TRP A 246 -10.20 -0.01 6.18
N ASP A 247 -9.39 -0.50 5.22
CA ASP A 247 -9.27 -1.92 4.90
C ASP A 247 -10.62 -2.65 4.69
N GLY A 248 -11.59 -1.97 4.08
CA GLY A 248 -12.91 -2.51 3.86
C GLY A 248 -13.84 -2.46 5.07
N TYR A 249 -13.37 -2.00 6.23
CA TYR A 249 -14.18 -1.83 7.43
C TYR A 249 -14.75 -0.41 7.54
N ASP A 250 -16.00 -0.29 7.92
CA ASP A 250 -16.58 0.90 8.56
C ASP A 250 -16.18 0.84 10.04
N LEU A 251 -15.16 1.60 10.44
CA LEU A 251 -14.59 1.51 11.77
C LEU A 251 -15.59 1.90 12.86
N ILE A 252 -16.38 2.97 12.64
CA ILE A 252 -17.36 3.43 13.61
C ILE A 252 -18.39 2.33 13.87
N ARG A 253 -18.96 1.76 12.81
CA ARG A 253 -19.98 0.70 12.91
C ARG A 253 -19.40 -0.58 13.50
N ASN A 254 -18.17 -0.93 13.18
CA ASN A 254 -17.54 -2.15 13.71
C ASN A 254 -17.08 -2.01 15.16
N LEU A 255 -16.66 -0.81 15.60
CA LEU A 255 -16.19 -0.54 16.96
C LEU A 255 -17.32 -0.10 17.90
N SER A 256 -18.57 -0.08 17.44
CA SER A 256 -19.72 0.28 18.25
C SER A 256 -20.78 -0.83 18.28
N LYS A 257 -21.66 -0.77 19.28
CA LYS A 257 -22.84 -1.62 19.41
C LYS A 257 -24.09 -0.82 19.06
N ILE A 258 -24.95 -1.37 18.23
CA ILE A 258 -26.24 -0.77 17.87
C ILE A 258 -27.32 -1.38 18.77
N ILE A 259 -28.14 -0.54 19.37
CA ILE A 259 -29.32 -0.94 20.14
C ILE A 259 -30.51 -0.52 19.30
N ASP A 260 -31.36 -1.50 18.93
CA ASP A 260 -32.63 -1.24 18.26
C ASP A 260 -33.71 -1.08 19.34
N LEU A 261 -34.32 0.09 19.38
CA LEU A 261 -35.46 0.41 20.25
C LEU A 261 -36.67 0.64 19.37
N LYS A 262 -37.73 -0.16 19.55
CA LYS A 262 -38.99 -0.05 18.81
C LYS A 262 -40.09 0.46 19.72
#